data_b2512ffd874994a8838e873f169cf52a
#
_entry.id   b2512ffd874994a8838e873f169cf52a
#
_cell.length_a   1.000
_cell.length_b   1.000
_cell.length_c   1.000
_cell.angle_alpha   90.00
_cell.angle_beta   90.00
_cell.angle_gamma   90.00
#
_symmetry.space_group_name_H-M   'P 1'
#
loop_
_entity.id
_entity.type
_entity.pdbx_description
1 polymer ?
#
loop_
_entity_poly.entity_id
_entity_poly.type
_entity_poly.pdbx_seq_one_letter_code
_entity_poly.pdbx_strand_id
1 'polypeptide(L)'
;PKKCALVSTPRSGTHYLRMSLDNHPKMRWTGEFFRNCMSISKSYERIKSYIYNGLCSTVIDHFDCVGFVWHLNLKSDLSFSAVDKIILLERKYRLAQFVSLKIAQKTDQWYNVITTEKIEIEKEEFFSYINEQDKLYKNFKSLGLEYKIVCYEDLCNNFDQTICSIQEYLGVDYFKVTPSKFLKQETRPLREVIKNYEEMKIYDGFYKI
;
A
#
# COMPACT_ATOMS: atom_id res chain seq x y z
N PRO A 1 -3.60 13.54 -17.97
CA PRO A 1 -3.11 12.35 -17.27
C PRO A 1 -4.24 11.42 -16.83
N LYS A 2 -3.96 10.10 -16.80
CA LYS A 2 -4.85 9.12 -16.17
C LYS A 2 -4.79 9.29 -14.66
N LYS A 3 -5.94 9.19 -14.00
CA LYS A 3 -6.08 9.24 -12.54
C LYS A 3 -6.03 7.83 -11.97
N CYS A 4 -5.08 7.57 -11.09
CA CYS A 4 -4.80 6.24 -10.62
C CYS A 4 -4.89 6.16 -9.08
N ALA A 5 -5.39 5.04 -8.57
CA ALA A 5 -5.38 4.75 -7.14
C ALA A 5 -4.52 3.52 -6.84
N LEU A 6 -3.64 3.63 -5.85
CA LEU A 6 -2.96 2.51 -5.21
C LEU A 6 -3.71 2.15 -3.94
N VAL A 7 -4.47 1.09 -4.01
CA VAL A 7 -5.36 0.63 -2.94
C VAL A 7 -4.73 -0.51 -2.17
N SER A 8 -4.79 -0.48 -0.86
CA SER A 8 -4.25 -1.53 0.00
C SER A 8 -4.76 -1.44 1.43
N THR A 9 -4.34 -2.38 2.26
CA THR A 9 -4.38 -2.23 3.72
C THR A 9 -3.03 -1.69 4.23
N PRO A 10 -2.94 -1.13 5.46
CA PRO A 10 -1.69 -0.65 6.03
C PRO A 10 -0.59 -1.73 6.03
N ARG A 11 0.64 -1.31 5.93
CA ARG A 11 1.86 -2.17 5.95
C ARG A 11 1.98 -3.16 4.79
N SER A 12 1.27 -2.93 3.69
CA SER A 12 1.37 -3.74 2.46
C SER A 12 2.53 -3.36 1.53
N GLY A 13 3.34 -2.36 1.88
CA GLY A 13 4.45 -1.90 1.03
C GLY A 13 4.09 -0.75 0.08
N THR A 14 3.02 -0.02 0.36
CA THR A 14 2.56 1.12 -0.45
C THR A 14 3.62 2.18 -0.66
N HIS A 15 4.39 2.52 0.37
CA HIS A 15 5.48 3.50 0.24
C HIS A 15 6.55 3.04 -0.75
N TYR A 16 6.94 1.76 -0.68
CA TYR A 16 7.95 1.20 -1.58
C TYR A 16 7.47 1.25 -3.04
N LEU A 17 6.25 0.76 -3.31
CA LEU A 17 5.70 0.77 -4.66
C LEU A 17 5.49 2.20 -5.17
N ARG A 18 4.84 3.06 -4.38
CA ARG A 18 4.56 4.44 -4.75
C ARG A 18 5.83 5.21 -5.13
N MET A 19 6.84 5.17 -4.26
CA MET A 19 8.10 5.88 -4.50
C MET A 19 8.87 5.32 -5.69
N SER A 20 8.76 4.01 -5.94
CA SER A 20 9.34 3.41 -7.14
C SER A 20 8.65 3.88 -8.41
N LEU A 21 7.32 3.95 -8.41
CA LEU A 21 6.55 4.47 -9.54
C LEU A 21 6.78 5.98 -9.77
N ASP A 22 6.99 6.75 -8.69
CA ASP A 22 7.28 8.19 -8.78
C ASP A 22 8.67 8.49 -9.38
N ASN A 23 9.55 7.48 -9.51
CA ASN A 23 10.80 7.60 -10.25
C ASN A 23 10.62 7.55 -11.79
N HIS A 24 9.42 7.28 -12.27
CA HIS A 24 9.11 7.31 -13.69
C HIS A 24 8.88 8.76 -14.17
N PRO A 25 9.52 9.23 -15.28
CA PRO A 25 9.44 10.63 -15.69
C PRO A 25 8.03 11.09 -16.11
N LYS A 26 7.14 10.15 -16.45
CA LYS A 26 5.76 10.42 -16.88
C LYS A 26 4.71 10.03 -15.84
N MET A 27 5.13 9.71 -14.62
CA MET A 27 4.20 9.42 -13.52
C MET A 27 4.44 10.36 -12.33
N ARG A 28 3.37 10.69 -11.62
CA ARG A 28 3.42 11.41 -10.34
C ARG A 28 2.55 10.70 -9.31
N TRP A 29 3.13 10.36 -8.18
CA TRP A 29 2.43 9.63 -7.13
C TRP A 29 2.47 10.40 -5.81
N THR A 30 1.31 10.76 -5.29
CA THR A 30 1.16 11.35 -3.96
C THR A 30 1.01 10.27 -2.90
N GLY A 31 1.26 10.62 -1.62
CA GLY A 31 1.14 9.68 -0.51
C GLY A 31 -0.29 9.44 -0.05
N GLU A 32 -0.42 9.09 1.22
CA GLU A 32 -1.69 8.88 1.93
C GLU A 32 -2.39 10.20 2.21
N PHE A 33 -2.79 10.87 1.16
CA PHE A 33 -3.35 12.21 1.21
C PHE A 33 -4.61 12.29 2.10
N PHE A 34 -5.38 11.21 2.15
CA PHE A 34 -6.68 11.16 2.82
C PHE A 34 -6.60 10.85 4.32
N ARG A 35 -5.44 10.49 4.85
CA ARG A 35 -5.27 10.14 6.27
C ARG A 35 -5.69 11.28 7.21
N ASN A 36 -5.39 12.51 6.85
CA ASN A 36 -5.69 13.71 7.66
C ASN A 36 -7.02 14.38 7.33
N CYS A 37 -7.71 13.94 6.29
CA CYS A 37 -8.97 14.56 5.85
C CYS A 37 -10.23 13.91 6.46
N MET A 38 -10.07 12.87 7.26
CA MET A 38 -11.17 12.02 7.76
C MET A 38 -12.07 12.65 8.83
N SER A 39 -11.70 13.81 9.38
CA SER A 39 -12.48 14.44 10.43
C SER A 39 -13.58 15.40 9.93
N ILE A 40 -13.70 15.61 8.60
CA ILE A 40 -14.54 16.67 8.08
C ILE A 40 -15.44 16.16 6.96
N SER A 41 -16.71 15.99 7.23
CA SER A 41 -17.76 15.62 6.24
C SER A 41 -17.90 16.62 5.06
N LYS A 42 -17.30 17.79 5.15
CA LYS A 42 -17.15 18.78 4.06
C LYS A 42 -15.97 18.49 3.12
N SER A 43 -15.22 17.43 3.36
CA SER A 43 -13.96 17.15 2.66
C SER A 43 -14.14 16.39 1.36
N TYR A 44 -15.24 15.70 1.13
CA TYR A 44 -15.42 14.89 -0.06
C TYR A 44 -15.32 15.73 -1.35
N GLU A 45 -16.05 16.85 -1.42
CA GLU A 45 -15.97 17.74 -2.57
C GLU A 45 -14.62 18.49 -2.64
N ARG A 46 -14.01 18.82 -1.51
CA ARG A 46 -12.66 19.38 -1.45
C ARG A 46 -11.59 18.38 -1.88
N ILE A 47 -11.73 17.13 -1.47
CA ILE A 47 -10.85 16.03 -1.85
C ILE A 47 -10.99 15.74 -3.33
N LYS A 48 -12.22 15.66 -3.82
CA LYS A 48 -12.55 15.56 -5.23
C LYS A 48 -11.96 16.72 -6.02
N SER A 49 -12.19 17.94 -5.57
CA SER A 49 -11.62 19.15 -6.16
C SER A 49 -10.09 19.17 -6.08
N TYR A 50 -9.47 18.73 -5.00
CA TYR A 50 -8.01 18.68 -4.88
C TYR A 50 -7.39 17.56 -5.73
N ILE A 51 -7.98 16.38 -5.78
CA ILE A 51 -7.56 15.32 -6.72
C ILE A 51 -7.74 15.81 -8.15
N TYR A 52 -8.84 16.51 -8.44
CA TYR A 52 -9.17 16.96 -9.79
C TYR A 52 -8.50 18.29 -10.18
N ASN A 53 -8.35 19.23 -9.26
CA ASN A 53 -7.86 20.58 -9.55
C ASN A 53 -6.47 20.86 -8.94
N GLY A 54 -6.15 20.33 -7.77
CA GLY A 54 -4.87 20.55 -7.08
C GLY A 54 -3.74 19.68 -7.61
N LEU A 55 -4.06 18.47 -8.06
CA LEU A 55 -3.16 17.67 -8.87
C LEU A 55 -3.14 18.14 -10.34
N CYS A 56 -4.15 18.88 -10.79
CA CYS A 56 -4.35 19.29 -12.19
C CYS A 56 -4.02 20.76 -12.51
N SER A 57 -3.50 21.56 -11.59
CA SER A 57 -3.12 22.93 -11.92
C SER A 57 -1.66 23.02 -12.36
N THR A 58 -1.44 23.30 -13.61
CA THR A 58 -0.23 23.84 -14.27
C THR A 58 1.02 22.95 -14.44
N VAL A 59 1.22 21.87 -13.67
CA VAL A 59 2.43 21.01 -13.79
C VAL A 59 2.09 19.62 -14.31
N ILE A 60 0.81 19.30 -14.43
CA ILE A 60 0.29 17.93 -14.64
C ILE A 60 0.24 17.53 -16.09
N ASP A 61 0.16 18.47 -17.02
CA ASP A 61 0.09 18.19 -18.45
C ASP A 61 1.33 17.44 -18.99
N HIS A 62 2.40 17.36 -18.17
CA HIS A 62 3.61 16.62 -18.49
C HIS A 62 3.57 15.14 -18.08
N PHE A 63 2.59 14.73 -17.24
CA PHE A 63 2.47 13.36 -16.77
C PHE A 63 1.36 12.60 -17.51
N ASP A 64 1.62 11.34 -17.82
CA ASP A 64 0.63 10.44 -18.43
C ASP A 64 -0.25 9.80 -17.35
N CYS A 65 0.28 9.67 -16.12
CA CYS A 65 -0.41 9.08 -14.98
C CYS A 65 -0.15 9.88 -13.70
N VAL A 66 -1.20 10.15 -12.96
CA VAL A 66 -1.15 10.76 -11.62
C VAL A 66 -1.89 9.87 -10.64
N GLY A 67 -1.24 9.51 -9.54
CA GLY A 67 -1.79 8.55 -8.58
C GLY A 67 -1.72 9.00 -7.13
N PHE A 68 -2.52 8.35 -6.30
CA PHE A 68 -2.54 8.53 -4.84
C PHE A 68 -2.68 7.17 -4.14
N VAL A 69 -2.34 7.14 -2.84
CA VAL A 69 -2.49 5.95 -1.99
C VAL A 69 -3.81 6.02 -1.23
N TRP A 70 -4.55 4.91 -1.25
CA TRP A 70 -5.78 4.72 -0.50
C TRP A 70 -5.71 3.47 0.38
N HIS A 71 -5.98 3.64 1.68
CA HIS A 71 -6.08 2.50 2.59
C HIS A 71 -7.52 2.09 2.84
N LEU A 72 -7.80 0.79 2.70
CA LEU A 72 -9.14 0.18 2.80
C LEU A 72 -9.80 0.30 4.18
N ASN A 73 -9.00 0.54 5.24
CA ASN A 73 -9.51 0.77 6.59
C ASN A 73 -10.05 2.19 6.82
N LEU A 74 -9.93 3.07 5.82
CA LEU A 74 -10.49 4.41 5.89
C LEU A 74 -12.01 4.35 5.70
N LYS A 75 -12.75 4.83 6.70
CA LYS A 75 -14.22 4.91 6.66
C LYS A 75 -14.64 6.10 5.79
N SER A 76 -14.51 5.99 4.49
CA SER A 76 -14.99 7.03 3.60
C SER A 76 -15.56 6.39 2.33
N ASP A 77 -16.68 6.92 1.89
CA ASP A 77 -17.35 6.55 0.65
C ASP A 77 -16.61 7.15 -0.55
N LEU A 78 -15.32 6.78 -0.74
CA LEU A 78 -14.64 7.20 -1.95
C LEU A 78 -15.31 6.54 -3.15
N SER A 79 -15.95 7.36 -3.97
CA SER A 79 -16.42 6.89 -5.27
C SER A 79 -15.21 6.71 -6.19
N PHE A 80 -14.82 5.45 -6.41
CA PHE A 80 -13.79 5.10 -7.40
C PHE A 80 -14.22 5.38 -8.85
N SER A 81 -15.48 5.83 -9.07
CA SER A 81 -15.97 6.23 -10.41
C SER A 81 -15.15 7.35 -11.07
N ALA A 82 -14.36 8.05 -10.28
CA ALA A 82 -13.51 9.14 -10.75
C ALA A 82 -12.04 8.72 -10.98
N VAL A 83 -11.73 7.44 -10.83
CA VAL A 83 -10.40 6.87 -10.98
C VAL A 83 -10.38 6.02 -12.26
N ASP A 84 -9.41 6.28 -13.14
CA ASP A 84 -9.32 5.57 -14.44
C ASP A 84 -8.67 4.19 -14.28
N LYS A 85 -7.71 4.06 -13.33
CA LYS A 85 -6.98 2.81 -13.09
C LYS A 85 -6.75 2.58 -11.60
N ILE A 86 -6.91 1.33 -11.16
CA ILE A 86 -6.73 0.93 -9.77
C ILE A 86 -5.67 -0.18 -9.69
N ILE A 87 -4.68 0.02 -8.83
CA ILE A 87 -3.73 -1.02 -8.42
C ILE A 87 -4.13 -1.48 -7.03
N LEU A 88 -4.46 -2.77 -6.88
CA LEU A 88 -4.72 -3.40 -5.59
C LEU A 88 -3.46 -4.09 -5.11
N LEU A 89 -2.79 -3.50 -4.12
CA LEU A 89 -1.58 -4.05 -3.54
C LEU A 89 -1.92 -4.95 -2.36
N GLU A 90 -1.56 -6.22 -2.47
CA GLU A 90 -1.75 -7.23 -1.42
C GLU A 90 -0.38 -7.67 -0.87
N ARG A 91 -0.36 -8.09 0.39
CA ARG A 91 0.80 -8.71 1.02
C ARG A 91 0.41 -10.09 1.53
N LYS A 92 1.09 -11.12 1.03
CA LYS A 92 0.78 -12.53 1.38
C LYS A 92 1.37 -12.95 2.73
N TYR A 93 2.56 -12.41 3.09
CA TYR A 93 3.20 -12.68 4.38
C TYR A 93 2.51 -11.92 5.52
N ARG A 94 1.39 -12.48 5.99
CA ARG A 94 0.52 -11.82 6.98
C ARG A 94 1.18 -11.62 8.33
N LEU A 95 1.94 -12.61 8.82
CA LEU A 95 2.67 -12.46 10.09
C LEU A 95 3.70 -11.34 9.99
N ALA A 96 4.47 -11.25 8.91
CA ALA A 96 5.42 -10.17 8.71
C ALA A 96 4.72 -8.80 8.56
N GLN A 97 3.53 -8.75 7.96
CA GLN A 97 2.73 -7.53 7.87
C GLN A 97 2.27 -7.07 9.26
N PHE A 98 1.76 -8.00 10.08
CA PHE A 98 1.31 -7.73 11.44
C PHE A 98 2.47 -7.30 12.36
N VAL A 99 3.61 -7.99 12.30
CA VAL A 99 4.83 -7.61 13.03
C VAL A 99 5.24 -6.17 12.67
N SER A 100 5.25 -5.83 11.40
CA SER A 100 5.56 -4.47 10.96
C SER A 100 4.57 -3.43 11.50
N LEU A 101 3.30 -3.78 11.66
CA LEU A 101 2.29 -2.91 12.26
C LEU A 101 2.55 -2.73 13.75
N LYS A 102 2.78 -3.82 14.49
CA LYS A 102 3.05 -3.79 15.93
C LYS A 102 4.31 -2.98 16.28
N ILE A 103 5.37 -3.13 15.49
CA ILE A 103 6.58 -2.31 15.65
C ILE A 103 6.27 -0.83 15.42
N ALA A 104 5.54 -0.50 14.35
CA ALA A 104 5.20 0.90 14.06
C ALA A 104 4.34 1.52 15.17
N GLN A 105 3.39 0.77 15.73
CA GLN A 105 2.57 1.20 16.86
C GLN A 105 3.40 1.39 18.14
N LYS A 106 4.34 0.47 18.43
CA LYS A 106 5.18 0.53 19.63
C LYS A 106 6.18 1.68 19.58
N THR A 107 6.74 1.98 18.40
CA THR A 107 7.78 3.00 18.23
C THR A 107 7.24 4.36 17.78
N ASP A 108 5.95 4.44 17.47
CA ASP A 108 5.32 5.60 16.78
C ASP A 108 6.05 6.04 15.51
N GLN A 109 6.75 5.10 14.88
CA GLN A 109 7.52 5.34 13.66
C GLN A 109 7.04 4.43 12.55
N TRP A 110 6.61 5.00 11.44
CA TRP A 110 5.93 4.28 10.36
C TRP A 110 6.84 3.94 9.17
N TYR A 111 8.07 4.48 9.13
CA TYR A 111 9.05 4.25 8.06
C TYR A 111 10.48 4.49 8.57
N ASN A 112 11.46 3.85 7.94
CA ASN A 112 12.89 3.98 8.22
C ASN A 112 13.28 3.71 9.68
N VAL A 113 12.63 2.78 10.35
CA VAL A 113 12.95 2.42 11.74
C VAL A 113 13.93 1.28 11.75
N ILE A 114 15.06 1.50 12.41
CA ILE A 114 15.94 0.45 12.85
C ILE A 114 15.70 0.30 14.36
N THR A 115 15.10 -0.81 14.76
CA THR A 115 14.86 -1.11 16.17
C THR A 115 15.45 -2.46 16.55
N THR A 116 15.97 -2.57 17.77
CA THR A 116 16.39 -3.84 18.37
C THR A 116 15.26 -4.48 19.20
N GLU A 117 14.13 -3.78 19.32
CA GLU A 117 12.98 -4.21 20.08
C GLU A 117 12.43 -5.56 19.58
N LYS A 118 12.09 -6.40 20.56
CA LYS A 118 11.30 -7.60 20.32
C LYS A 118 9.86 -7.37 20.74
N ILE A 119 8.94 -7.98 20.02
CA ILE A 119 7.51 -7.93 20.31
C ILE A 119 6.99 -9.31 20.65
N GLU A 120 5.98 -9.34 21.49
CA GLU A 120 5.18 -10.53 21.77
C GLU A 120 3.91 -10.44 20.95
N ILE A 121 3.42 -11.57 20.43
CA ILE A 121 2.26 -11.64 19.57
C ILE A 121 1.20 -12.51 20.21
N GLU A 122 0.07 -11.89 20.53
CA GLU A 122 -1.13 -12.60 20.96
C GLU A 122 -1.82 -13.20 19.74
N LYS A 123 -2.10 -14.52 19.78
CA LYS A 123 -2.71 -15.24 18.65
C LYS A 123 -4.08 -14.68 18.28
N GLU A 124 -4.89 -14.35 19.26
CA GLU A 124 -6.24 -13.80 19.09
C GLU A 124 -6.18 -12.45 18.38
N GLU A 125 -5.22 -11.60 18.77
CA GLU A 125 -5.02 -10.30 18.11
C GLU A 125 -4.57 -10.49 16.65
N PHE A 126 -3.65 -11.42 16.40
CA PHE A 126 -3.18 -11.73 15.07
C PHE A 126 -4.32 -12.25 14.17
N PHE A 127 -5.14 -13.18 14.65
CA PHE A 127 -6.27 -13.70 13.88
C PHE A 127 -7.36 -12.64 13.66
N SER A 128 -7.64 -11.82 14.66
CA SER A 128 -8.56 -10.69 14.51
C SER A 128 -8.09 -9.74 13.41
N TYR A 129 -6.78 -9.42 13.41
CA TYR A 129 -6.17 -8.60 12.37
C TYR A 129 -6.33 -9.22 10.97
N ILE A 130 -6.01 -10.52 10.80
CA ILE A 130 -6.14 -11.19 9.49
C ILE A 130 -7.60 -11.13 9.01
N ASN A 131 -8.55 -11.49 9.87
CA ASN A 131 -9.96 -11.51 9.52
C ASN A 131 -10.45 -10.12 9.09
N GLU A 132 -10.00 -9.06 9.77
CA GLU A 132 -10.30 -7.69 9.38
C GLU A 132 -9.72 -7.35 8.00
N GLN A 133 -8.44 -7.67 7.76
CA GLN A 133 -7.81 -7.41 6.48
C GLN A 133 -8.52 -8.14 5.33
N ASP A 134 -8.83 -9.42 5.52
CA ASP A 134 -9.50 -10.24 4.53
C ASP A 134 -10.92 -9.72 4.22
N LYS A 135 -11.65 -9.27 5.25
CA LYS A 135 -12.94 -8.61 5.08
C LYS A 135 -12.83 -7.33 4.25
N LEU A 136 -11.81 -6.51 4.51
CA LEU A 136 -11.59 -5.26 3.76
C LEU A 136 -11.31 -5.54 2.28
N TYR A 137 -10.41 -6.48 1.97
CA TYR A 137 -10.14 -6.88 0.58
C TYR A 137 -11.36 -7.51 -0.09
N LYS A 138 -12.08 -8.39 0.61
CA LYS A 138 -13.30 -9.01 0.08
C LYS A 138 -14.37 -7.96 -0.25
N ASN A 139 -14.58 -7.00 0.63
CA ASN A 139 -15.53 -5.91 0.41
C ASN A 139 -15.12 -5.06 -0.81
N PHE A 140 -13.82 -4.72 -0.93
CA PHE A 140 -13.34 -3.98 -2.08
C PHE A 140 -13.53 -4.77 -3.39
N LYS A 141 -13.15 -6.04 -3.41
CA LYS A 141 -13.30 -6.92 -4.59
C LYS A 141 -14.78 -7.09 -5.01
N SER A 142 -15.72 -7.00 -4.07
CA SER A 142 -17.16 -7.10 -4.37
C SER A 142 -17.76 -5.84 -5.03
N LEU A 143 -17.00 -4.73 -5.14
CA LEU A 143 -17.47 -3.51 -5.79
C LEU A 143 -17.59 -3.62 -7.32
N GLY A 144 -17.10 -4.69 -7.93
CA GLY A 144 -17.15 -4.91 -9.38
C GLY A 144 -16.27 -3.95 -10.20
N LEU A 145 -15.26 -3.34 -9.56
CA LEU A 145 -14.34 -2.42 -10.22
C LEU A 145 -13.27 -3.18 -11.01
N GLU A 146 -12.76 -2.58 -12.08
CA GLU A 146 -11.57 -3.09 -12.77
C GLU A 146 -10.32 -2.67 -12.00
N TYR A 147 -9.45 -3.62 -11.66
CA TYR A 147 -8.19 -3.36 -10.97
C TYR A 147 -7.11 -4.38 -11.34
N LYS A 148 -5.85 -3.97 -11.20
CA LYS A 148 -4.70 -4.87 -11.30
C LYS A 148 -4.23 -5.27 -9.90
N ILE A 149 -4.18 -6.58 -9.63
CA ILE A 149 -3.58 -7.09 -8.40
C ILE A 149 -2.05 -7.07 -8.52
N VAL A 150 -1.40 -6.54 -7.51
CA VAL A 150 0.05 -6.57 -7.31
C VAL A 150 0.34 -7.19 -5.96
N CYS A 151 1.21 -8.20 -5.93
CA CYS A 151 1.68 -8.79 -4.69
C CYS A 151 2.98 -8.12 -4.23
N TYR A 152 3.06 -7.76 -2.95
CA TYR A 152 4.27 -7.14 -2.39
C TYR A 152 5.50 -8.05 -2.52
N GLU A 153 5.33 -9.35 -2.34
CA GLU A 153 6.41 -10.33 -2.46
C GLU A 153 6.93 -10.43 -3.89
N ASP A 154 6.03 -10.36 -4.89
CA ASP A 154 6.43 -10.33 -6.30
C ASP A 154 7.18 -9.04 -6.62
N LEU A 155 6.73 -7.92 -6.06
CA LEU A 155 7.42 -6.63 -6.19
C LEU A 155 8.85 -6.69 -5.58
N CYS A 156 9.06 -7.45 -4.50
CA CYS A 156 10.38 -7.61 -3.89
C CYS A 156 11.28 -8.58 -4.66
N ASN A 157 10.72 -9.66 -5.20
CA ASN A 157 11.49 -10.76 -5.79
C ASN A 157 11.69 -10.59 -7.31
N ASN A 158 10.73 -9.94 -7.99
CA ASN A 158 10.67 -9.78 -9.44
C ASN A 158 10.36 -8.32 -9.81
N PHE A 159 11.13 -7.38 -9.25
CA PHE A 159 10.86 -5.95 -9.32
C PHE A 159 10.63 -5.46 -10.74
N ASP A 160 11.60 -5.67 -11.64
CA ASP A 160 11.56 -5.12 -13.00
C ASP A 160 10.33 -5.65 -13.77
N GLN A 161 10.04 -6.94 -13.67
CA GLN A 161 8.88 -7.55 -14.32
C GLN A 161 7.57 -7.02 -13.75
N THR A 162 7.49 -6.88 -12.43
CA THR A 162 6.29 -6.36 -11.75
C THR A 162 6.04 -4.91 -12.15
N ILE A 163 7.08 -4.06 -12.17
CA ILE A 163 6.96 -2.65 -12.58
C ILE A 163 6.59 -2.54 -14.05
N CYS A 164 7.22 -3.32 -14.94
CA CYS A 164 6.87 -3.36 -16.36
C CYS A 164 5.37 -3.65 -16.55
N SER A 165 4.87 -4.68 -15.88
CA SER A 165 3.45 -5.07 -15.93
C SER A 165 2.51 -3.98 -15.36
N ILE A 166 2.95 -3.20 -14.37
CA ILE A 166 2.19 -2.07 -13.84
C ILE A 166 2.16 -0.93 -14.87
N GLN A 167 3.28 -0.58 -15.49
CA GLN A 167 3.37 0.46 -16.52
C GLN A 167 2.46 0.13 -17.72
N GLU A 168 2.50 -1.12 -18.17
CA GLU A 168 1.61 -1.61 -19.23
C GLU A 168 0.13 -1.44 -18.86
N TYR A 169 -0.27 -1.86 -17.64
CA TYR A 169 -1.64 -1.70 -17.16
C TYR A 169 -2.07 -0.24 -17.06
N LEU A 170 -1.18 0.63 -16.62
CA LEU A 170 -1.42 2.08 -16.55
C LEU A 170 -1.43 2.72 -17.94
N GLY A 171 -0.92 2.01 -18.96
CA GLY A 171 -0.81 2.51 -20.34
C GLY A 171 0.13 3.69 -20.44
N VAL A 172 1.29 3.58 -19.80
CA VAL A 172 2.43 4.48 -19.93
C VAL A 172 3.57 3.74 -20.62
N ASP A 173 4.42 4.47 -21.31
CA ASP A 173 5.57 3.89 -21.99
C ASP A 173 6.52 3.24 -20.97
N TYR A 174 7.15 2.14 -21.37
CA TYR A 174 8.12 1.48 -20.52
C TYR A 174 9.30 2.39 -20.21
N PHE A 175 9.59 2.52 -18.92
CA PHE A 175 10.79 3.17 -18.41
C PHE A 175 11.39 2.33 -17.28
N LYS A 176 12.68 2.07 -17.34
CA LYS A 176 13.37 1.33 -16.29
C LYS A 176 13.51 2.21 -15.05
N VAL A 177 12.59 2.04 -14.11
CA VAL A 177 12.65 2.76 -12.83
C VAL A 177 13.62 2.07 -11.86
N THR A 178 14.25 2.85 -11.01
CA THR A 178 15.03 2.31 -9.89
C THR A 178 14.13 2.00 -8.71
N PRO A 179 14.35 0.90 -7.98
CA PRO A 179 13.67 0.65 -6.73
C PRO A 179 13.82 1.82 -5.76
N SER A 180 12.77 2.11 -5.02
CA SER A 180 12.83 3.13 -3.98
C SER A 180 13.93 2.77 -2.96
N LYS A 181 14.68 3.79 -2.52
CA LYS A 181 15.67 3.67 -1.44
C LYS A 181 15.01 3.54 -0.05
N PHE A 182 13.69 3.51 0.01
CA PHE A 182 12.97 3.30 1.26
C PHE A 182 13.32 1.94 1.84
N LEU A 183 14.02 1.95 2.96
CA LEU A 183 14.40 0.73 3.66
C LEU A 183 13.13 0.06 4.23
N LYS A 184 13.10 -1.25 4.11
CA LYS A 184 12.13 -2.06 4.82
C LYS A 184 12.30 -1.78 6.32
N GLN A 185 11.21 -1.50 7.03
CA GLN A 185 11.23 -1.13 8.45
C GLN A 185 11.87 -2.22 9.31
N GLU A 186 11.59 -3.49 8.99
CA GLU A 186 12.17 -4.64 9.70
C GLU A 186 12.82 -5.57 8.67
N THR A 187 14.11 -5.77 8.80
CA THR A 187 14.92 -6.63 7.92
C THR A 187 15.37 -7.91 8.60
N ARG A 188 15.25 -8.00 9.94
CA ARG A 188 15.60 -9.19 10.68
C ARG A 188 14.63 -10.34 10.42
N PRO A 189 15.06 -11.59 10.49
CA PRO A 189 14.16 -12.74 10.49
C PRO A 189 13.13 -12.64 11.62
N LEU A 190 11.90 -13.08 11.40
CA LEU A 190 10.82 -12.99 12.41
C LEU A 190 11.18 -13.68 13.73
N ARG A 191 11.97 -14.75 13.68
CA ARG A 191 12.49 -15.45 14.88
C ARG A 191 13.34 -14.57 15.80
N GLU A 192 13.93 -13.50 15.27
CA GLU A 192 14.74 -12.56 16.04
C GLU A 192 13.91 -11.39 16.58
N VAL A 193 12.73 -11.17 16.01
CA VAL A 193 11.84 -10.05 16.31
C VAL A 193 10.70 -10.46 17.24
N ILE A 194 10.20 -11.68 17.10
CA ILE A 194 9.06 -12.19 17.89
C ILE A 194 9.59 -12.91 19.11
N LYS A 195 9.15 -12.52 20.32
CA LYS A 195 9.56 -13.14 21.58
C LYS A 195 9.06 -14.59 21.70
N ASN A 196 7.79 -14.80 21.38
CA ASN A 196 7.12 -16.11 21.39
C ASN A 196 7.09 -16.75 20.00
N TYR A 197 8.19 -16.66 19.25
CA TYR A 197 8.26 -17.14 17.87
C TYR A 197 7.91 -18.63 17.71
N GLU A 198 8.34 -19.49 18.66
CA GLU A 198 8.04 -20.93 18.61
C GLU A 198 6.53 -21.23 18.54
N GLU A 199 5.71 -20.38 19.16
CA GLU A 199 4.25 -20.50 19.08
C GLU A 199 3.68 -19.94 17.78
N MET A 200 4.39 -19.00 17.17
CA MET A 200 3.94 -18.28 15.96
C MET A 200 4.53 -18.81 14.66
N LYS A 201 5.56 -19.69 14.73
CA LYS A 201 6.32 -20.13 13.54
C LYS A 201 5.47 -20.86 12.50
N ILE A 202 4.38 -21.51 12.89
CA ILE A 202 3.46 -22.16 11.96
C ILE A 202 2.76 -21.18 11.00
N TYR A 203 2.73 -19.89 11.38
CA TYR A 203 2.17 -18.79 10.59
C TYR A 203 3.26 -18.00 9.85
N ASP A 204 4.55 -18.38 10.02
CA ASP A 204 5.69 -17.78 9.31
C ASP A 204 5.80 -18.39 7.92
N GLY A 205 5.01 -17.86 7.02
CA GLY A 205 4.95 -18.35 5.65
C GLY A 205 3.77 -17.75 4.88
N PHE A 206 3.46 -18.40 3.80
CA PHE A 206 2.36 -18.01 2.92
C PHE A 206 1.00 -18.30 3.58
N TYR A 207 0.27 -17.25 3.93
CA TYR A 207 -1.16 -17.38 4.15
C TYR A 207 -1.87 -17.29 2.78
N LYS A 208 -2.39 -18.40 2.29
CA LYS A 208 -3.29 -18.39 1.13
C LYS A 208 -4.62 -17.78 1.57
N ILE A 209 -4.97 -16.62 1.05
CA ILE A 209 -6.34 -16.10 1.07
C ILE A 209 -7.14 -16.84 0.02
#